data_2f7fabbfeb07220abbd3056ab8971d26
#
_entry.id   2f7fabbfeb07220abbd3056ab8971d26
#
_cell.length_a   1.000
_cell.length_b   1.000
_cell.length_c   1.000
_cell.angle_alpha   90.00
_cell.angle_beta   90.00
_cell.angle_gamma   90.00
#
_symmetry.space_group_name_H-M   'P 1'
#
loop_
_entity.id
_entity.type
_entity.pdbx_description
1 polymer ?
#
loop_
_entity_poly.entity_id
_entity_poly.type
_entity_poly.pdbx_seq_one_letter_code
_entity_poly.pdbx_strand_id
1 'polypeptide(L)'
;YFTCISYRLTAPEVDYIVRDCKARAFFTSDLVKDVAAELVSILPALDAMIMIDGAIDGYEDYLPLRDGQPTTPIADESRGLDMLYSSGTTGRPKGIRRPLPGDAIDTTDALLSLVSLVYQFDDKTSYLSPAPLYHAAPLRYNMAVQQLGGTCIIMENFDPETALALI
;
A
#
# COMPACT_ATOMS: atom_id res chain seq x y z
N TYR A 1 10.72 0.02 2.99
CA TYR A 1 9.90 -0.21 1.79
C TYR A 1 8.53 -0.73 2.17
N PHE A 2 7.55 -0.43 1.35
CA PHE A 2 6.25 -1.07 1.39
C PHE A 2 5.90 -1.63 0.00
N THR A 3 5.16 -2.76 -0.02
CA THR A 3 4.80 -3.48 -1.25
C THR A 3 3.29 -3.72 -1.24
N CYS A 4 2.59 -3.09 -2.16
CA CYS A 4 1.18 -3.37 -2.39
C CYS A 4 1.03 -4.62 -3.23
N ILE A 5 0.24 -5.59 -2.73
CA ILE A 5 0.01 -6.89 -3.36
C ILE A 5 -1.43 -6.93 -3.89
N SER A 6 -1.61 -7.49 -5.09
CA SER A 6 -2.95 -7.67 -5.65
C SER A 6 -3.76 -8.67 -4.81
N TYR A 7 -4.98 -8.28 -4.45
CA TYR A 7 -5.94 -9.15 -3.75
C TYR A 7 -6.41 -10.35 -4.58
N ARG A 8 -6.06 -10.38 -5.87
CA ARG A 8 -6.41 -11.49 -6.79
C ARG A 8 -5.37 -12.60 -6.83
N LEU A 9 -4.25 -12.43 -6.12
CA LEU A 9 -3.20 -13.44 -6.10
C LEU A 9 -3.56 -14.59 -5.15
N THR A 10 -3.09 -15.78 -5.51
CA THR A 10 -3.16 -16.98 -4.67
C THR A 10 -2.14 -16.93 -3.55
N ALA A 11 -2.33 -17.73 -2.50
CA ALA A 11 -1.40 -17.77 -1.37
C ALA A 11 0.05 -18.10 -1.76
N PRO A 12 0.36 -19.04 -2.70
CA PRO A 12 1.72 -19.25 -3.18
C PRO A 12 2.34 -18.05 -3.90
N GLU A 13 1.53 -17.26 -4.64
CA GLU A 13 2.02 -16.06 -5.32
C GLU A 13 2.32 -14.94 -4.32
N VAL A 14 1.49 -14.79 -3.29
CA VAL A 14 1.74 -13.86 -2.19
C VAL A 14 2.99 -14.26 -1.41
N ASP A 15 3.15 -15.55 -1.05
CA ASP A 15 4.34 -16.07 -0.37
C ASP A 15 5.62 -15.75 -1.15
N TYR A 16 5.59 -15.95 -2.48
CA TYR A 16 6.72 -15.58 -3.33
C TYR A 16 7.11 -14.10 -3.19
N ILE A 17 6.14 -13.18 -3.24
CA ILE A 17 6.39 -11.74 -3.12
C ILE A 17 6.92 -11.40 -1.74
N VAL A 18 6.31 -11.93 -0.68
CA VAL A 18 6.70 -11.69 0.72
C VAL A 18 8.15 -12.11 0.98
N ARG A 19 8.57 -13.28 0.45
CA ARG A 19 9.95 -13.75 0.55
C ARG A 19 10.93 -12.93 -0.27
N ASP A 20 10.57 -12.61 -1.52
CA ASP A 20 11.43 -11.88 -2.46
C ASP A 20 11.69 -10.44 -1.97
N CYS A 21 10.65 -9.73 -1.49
CA CYS A 21 10.81 -8.38 -0.93
C CYS A 21 11.39 -8.39 0.50
N LYS A 22 11.56 -9.56 1.11
CA LYS A 22 12.02 -9.72 2.50
C LYS A 22 11.16 -8.92 3.48
N ALA A 23 9.85 -9.05 3.34
CA ALA A 23 8.90 -8.39 4.23
C ALA A 23 9.14 -8.82 5.68
N ARG A 24 9.01 -7.87 6.60
CA ARG A 24 9.05 -8.10 8.05
C ARG A 24 7.67 -8.06 8.66
N ALA A 25 6.75 -7.33 8.04
CA ALA A 25 5.36 -7.25 8.45
C ALA A 25 4.44 -7.49 7.25
N PHE A 26 3.31 -8.12 7.49
CA PHE A 26 2.28 -8.39 6.49
C PHE A 26 0.93 -7.89 7.00
N PHE A 27 0.27 -7.04 6.20
CA PHE A 27 -1.05 -6.50 6.47
C PHE A 27 -2.04 -7.08 5.48
N THR A 28 -3.20 -7.49 5.96
CA THR A 28 -4.29 -8.04 5.14
C THR A 28 -5.65 -7.61 5.67
N SER A 29 -6.72 -8.04 5.01
CA SER A 29 -8.10 -7.70 5.38
C SER A 29 -9.03 -8.91 5.24
N ASP A 30 -10.25 -8.82 5.81
CA ASP A 30 -11.27 -9.86 5.72
C ASP A 30 -11.70 -10.14 4.26
N LEU A 31 -11.53 -9.18 3.36
CA LEU A 31 -11.82 -9.35 1.94
C LEU A 31 -11.10 -10.57 1.31
N VAL A 32 -9.92 -10.89 1.80
CA VAL A 32 -9.07 -11.98 1.31
C VAL A 32 -8.77 -13.02 2.40
N LYS A 33 -9.68 -13.19 3.34
CA LYS A 33 -9.48 -14.05 4.52
C LYS A 33 -9.10 -15.49 4.21
N ASP A 34 -9.64 -16.06 3.13
CA ASP A 34 -9.33 -17.44 2.75
C ASP A 34 -7.87 -17.60 2.35
N VAL A 35 -7.35 -16.66 1.56
CA VAL A 35 -5.92 -16.57 1.22
C VAL A 35 -5.08 -16.27 2.46
N ALA A 36 -5.55 -15.36 3.31
CA ALA A 36 -4.87 -15.03 4.56
C ALA A 36 -4.73 -16.24 5.49
N ALA A 37 -5.76 -17.08 5.60
CA ALA A 37 -5.74 -18.31 6.40
C ALA A 37 -4.70 -19.33 5.87
N GLU A 38 -4.61 -19.50 4.55
CA GLU A 38 -3.59 -20.36 3.93
C GLU A 38 -2.18 -19.84 4.22
N LEU A 39 -1.99 -18.51 4.18
CA LEU A 39 -0.70 -17.86 4.40
C LEU A 39 -0.10 -18.11 5.79
N VAL A 40 -0.91 -18.32 6.82
CA VAL A 40 -0.44 -18.64 8.17
C VAL A 40 0.52 -19.84 8.18
N SER A 41 0.25 -20.83 7.34
CA SER A 41 1.04 -22.07 7.30
C SER A 41 2.24 -22.03 6.36
N ILE A 42 2.30 -21.08 5.43
CA ILE A 42 3.32 -21.07 4.36
C ILE A 42 4.26 -19.89 4.41
N LEU A 43 3.85 -18.75 5.00
CA LEU A 43 4.73 -17.60 5.14
C LEU A 43 5.94 -17.90 6.05
N PRO A 44 7.10 -17.26 5.79
CA PRO A 44 8.20 -17.30 6.74
C PRO A 44 7.80 -16.65 8.07
N ALA A 45 8.55 -16.85 9.12
CA ALA A 45 8.37 -16.10 10.35
C ALA A 45 8.55 -14.60 10.07
N LEU A 46 7.49 -13.83 10.31
CA LEU A 46 7.45 -12.38 10.19
C LEU A 46 7.41 -11.75 11.58
N ASP A 47 7.83 -10.50 11.67
CA ASP A 47 7.76 -9.76 12.94
C ASP A 47 6.31 -9.43 13.32
N ALA A 48 5.43 -9.26 12.31
CA ALA A 48 4.02 -9.02 12.51
C ALA A 48 3.17 -9.52 11.33
N MET A 49 2.05 -10.16 11.64
CA MET A 49 0.97 -10.48 10.71
C MET A 49 -0.29 -9.79 11.23
N ILE A 50 -0.84 -8.84 10.48
CA ILE A 50 -1.87 -7.92 10.99
C ILE A 50 -3.10 -7.98 10.08
N MET A 51 -4.27 -8.13 10.70
CA MET A 51 -5.58 -8.04 10.06
C MET A 51 -6.16 -6.65 10.32
N ILE A 52 -6.49 -5.91 9.24
CA ILE A 52 -6.99 -4.53 9.35
C ILE A 52 -8.45 -4.52 9.82
N ASP A 53 -9.23 -5.49 9.38
CA ASP A 53 -10.64 -5.69 9.70
C ASP A 53 -10.92 -7.20 9.86
N GLY A 54 -11.82 -7.57 10.74
CA GLY A 54 -12.05 -8.96 11.09
C GLY A 54 -10.98 -9.58 12.00
N ALA A 55 -11.06 -10.88 12.22
CA ALA A 55 -10.10 -11.64 13.01
C ALA A 55 -9.99 -13.07 12.49
N ILE A 56 -8.76 -13.56 12.36
CA ILE A 56 -8.45 -14.98 12.11
C ILE A 56 -7.24 -15.40 12.91
N ASP A 57 -7.13 -16.68 13.24
CA ASP A 57 -5.99 -17.22 13.95
C ASP A 57 -4.68 -16.99 13.17
N GLY A 58 -3.64 -16.58 13.87
CA GLY A 58 -2.33 -16.28 13.29
C GLY A 58 -2.11 -14.81 12.88
N TYR A 59 -3.11 -13.95 13.03
CA TYR A 59 -3.01 -12.52 12.81
C TYR A 59 -3.38 -11.73 14.06
N GLU A 60 -2.71 -10.59 14.24
CA GLU A 60 -3.04 -9.62 15.27
C GLU A 60 -4.09 -8.61 14.74
N ASP A 61 -4.98 -8.15 15.61
CA ASP A 61 -5.95 -7.11 15.26
C ASP A 61 -5.25 -5.74 15.16
N TYR A 62 -5.47 -5.06 14.03
CA TYR A 62 -4.90 -3.76 13.75
C TYR A 62 -5.33 -2.67 14.74
N LEU A 63 -6.61 -2.62 15.11
CA LEU A 63 -7.14 -1.51 15.93
C LEU A 63 -6.48 -1.41 17.31
N PRO A 64 -6.40 -2.50 18.11
CA PRO A 64 -5.69 -2.46 19.39
C PRO A 64 -4.21 -2.14 19.25
N LEU A 65 -3.56 -2.66 18.22
CA LEU A 65 -2.15 -2.37 17.95
C LEU A 65 -1.93 -0.89 17.66
N ARG A 66 -2.75 -0.31 16.78
CA ARG A 66 -2.71 1.13 16.46
C ARG A 66 -2.95 2.00 17.68
N ASP A 67 -4.01 1.71 18.43
CA ASP A 67 -4.44 2.52 19.56
C ASP A 67 -3.47 2.44 20.75
N GLY A 68 -2.67 1.38 20.82
CA GLY A 68 -1.60 1.23 21.81
C GLY A 68 -0.30 1.97 21.44
N GLN A 69 -0.19 2.57 20.25
CA GLN A 69 1.03 3.27 19.83
C GLN A 69 1.04 4.73 20.33
N PRO A 70 2.23 5.29 20.60
CA PRO A 70 2.39 6.71 20.83
C PRO A 70 1.88 7.55 19.66
N THR A 71 1.28 8.70 19.93
CA THR A 71 0.82 9.65 18.89
C THR A 71 1.91 10.63 18.46
N THR A 72 3.08 10.58 19.08
CA THR A 72 4.24 11.40 18.73
C THR A 72 5.04 10.74 17.60
N PRO A 73 5.69 11.54 16.71
CA PRO A 73 6.58 11.00 15.70
C PRO A 73 7.70 10.13 16.30
N ILE A 74 8.14 9.12 15.57
CA ILE A 74 9.28 8.30 15.95
C ILE A 74 10.59 9.09 15.80
N ALA A 75 11.59 8.80 16.65
CA ALA A 75 12.82 9.59 16.71
C ALA A 75 13.70 9.50 15.44
N ASP A 76 13.58 8.40 14.69
CA ASP A 76 14.33 8.12 13.46
C ASP A 76 13.45 8.15 12.21
N GLU A 77 12.44 9.04 12.22
CA GLU A 77 11.51 9.19 11.12
C GLU A 77 12.23 9.51 9.81
N SER A 78 11.97 8.71 8.79
CA SER A 78 12.58 8.85 7.46
C SER A 78 11.62 8.44 6.37
N ARG A 79 11.82 8.97 5.18
CA ARG A 79 10.98 8.69 4.03
C ARG A 79 11.17 7.27 3.51
N GLY A 80 10.08 6.50 3.44
CA GLY A 80 10.02 5.21 2.78
C GLY A 80 9.74 5.31 1.28
N LEU A 81 9.86 4.18 0.57
CA LEU A 81 9.52 4.04 -0.85
C LEU A 81 8.69 2.79 -1.11
N ASP A 82 7.88 2.86 -2.16
CA ASP A 82 7.23 1.70 -2.74
C ASP A 82 8.25 0.76 -3.40
N MET A 83 8.08 -0.55 -3.20
CA MET A 83 8.69 -1.61 -3.98
C MET A 83 7.57 -2.39 -4.65
N LEU A 84 7.29 -2.08 -5.91
CA LEU A 84 6.19 -2.69 -6.65
C LEU A 84 6.68 -3.81 -7.55
N TYR A 85 5.78 -4.74 -7.85
CA TYR A 85 6.03 -5.88 -8.71
C TYR A 85 5.40 -5.68 -10.09
N SER A 86 6.21 -5.91 -11.12
CA SER A 86 5.73 -5.96 -12.50
C SER A 86 5.39 -7.40 -12.89
N SER A 87 4.45 -7.55 -13.82
CA SER A 87 4.06 -8.86 -14.40
C SER A 87 5.14 -9.47 -15.30
N GLY A 88 6.35 -9.63 -14.85
CA GLY A 88 7.50 -10.04 -15.63
C GLY A 88 7.20 -10.94 -16.84
N THR A 89 7.82 -10.68 -17.98
CA THR A 89 7.67 -11.43 -19.23
C THR A 89 8.09 -12.91 -19.14
N THR A 90 8.71 -13.30 -18.03
CA THR A 90 9.26 -14.64 -17.75
C THR A 90 8.41 -15.47 -16.78
N GLY A 91 7.17 -15.05 -16.49
CA GLY A 91 6.20 -15.81 -15.69
C GLY A 91 6.23 -15.56 -14.18
N ARG A 92 7.29 -14.97 -13.61
CA ARG A 92 7.30 -14.53 -12.21
C ARG A 92 7.39 -13.02 -12.09
N PRO A 93 6.61 -12.38 -11.20
CA PRO A 93 6.70 -10.96 -10.96
C PRO A 93 8.11 -10.55 -10.51
N LYS A 94 8.57 -9.38 -10.97
CA LYS A 94 9.87 -8.82 -10.58
C LYS A 94 9.67 -7.57 -9.73
N GLY A 95 10.26 -7.56 -8.53
CA GLY A 95 10.26 -6.41 -7.64
C GLY A 95 11.20 -5.31 -8.13
N ILE A 96 10.70 -4.08 -8.22
CA ILE A 96 11.47 -2.91 -8.61
C ILE A 96 11.87 -2.15 -7.34
N ARG A 97 13.08 -2.38 -6.88
CA ARG A 97 13.63 -1.76 -5.67
C ARG A 97 14.53 -0.59 -6.04
N ARG A 98 14.09 0.63 -5.71
CA ARG A 98 14.89 1.85 -5.84
C ARG A 98 15.69 2.08 -4.55
N PRO A 99 16.89 2.68 -4.59
CA PRO A 99 17.59 3.09 -3.38
C PRO A 99 16.73 4.02 -2.52
N LEU A 100 16.74 3.83 -1.19
CA LEU A 100 16.10 4.78 -0.28
C LEU A 100 16.87 6.10 -0.31
N PRO A 101 16.19 7.25 -0.43
CA PRO A 101 16.85 8.55 -0.51
C PRO A 101 17.53 8.96 0.80
N GLY A 102 17.03 8.46 1.94
CA GLY A 102 17.49 8.91 3.26
C GLY A 102 16.98 10.29 3.65
N ASP A 103 16.00 10.81 2.92
CA ASP A 103 15.42 12.13 3.14
C ASP A 103 14.48 12.15 4.33
N ALA A 104 14.20 13.34 4.85
CA ALA A 104 13.14 13.56 5.82
C ALA A 104 11.78 13.24 5.20
N ILE A 105 10.81 12.88 6.05
CA ILE A 105 9.47 12.42 5.61
C ILE A 105 8.71 13.49 4.80
N ASP A 106 8.94 14.76 5.09
CA ASP A 106 8.31 15.93 4.46
C ASP A 106 9.05 16.44 3.20
N THR A 107 10.10 15.73 2.78
CA THR A 107 10.86 16.15 1.59
C THR A 107 10.00 16.04 0.33
N THR A 108 9.92 17.14 -0.42
CA THR A 108 9.21 17.18 -1.70
C THR A 108 9.99 16.42 -2.78
N ASP A 109 9.34 15.49 -3.46
CA ASP A 109 9.92 14.78 -4.59
C ASP A 109 9.44 15.31 -5.95
N ALA A 110 9.99 14.72 -7.03
CA ALA A 110 9.63 15.11 -8.38
C ALA A 110 8.15 14.91 -8.71
N LEU A 111 7.50 13.85 -8.17
CA LEU A 111 6.08 13.61 -8.40
C LEU A 111 5.24 14.64 -7.65
N LEU A 112 5.55 14.91 -6.39
CA LEU A 112 4.84 15.91 -5.61
C LEU A 112 4.96 17.30 -6.26
N SER A 113 6.16 17.64 -6.76
CA SER A 113 6.37 18.87 -7.53
C SER A 113 5.53 18.90 -8.82
N LEU A 114 5.48 17.78 -9.55
CA LEU A 114 4.69 17.67 -10.78
C LEU A 114 3.20 17.88 -10.51
N VAL A 115 2.63 17.18 -9.52
CA VAL A 115 1.19 17.28 -9.25
C VAL A 115 0.80 18.66 -8.73
N SER A 116 1.65 19.29 -7.92
CA SER A 116 1.40 20.65 -7.42
C SER A 116 1.53 21.71 -8.50
N LEU A 117 2.54 21.64 -9.35
CA LEU A 117 2.82 22.69 -10.35
C LEU A 117 1.96 22.51 -11.62
N VAL A 118 1.78 21.29 -12.10
CA VAL A 118 1.10 21.02 -13.39
C VAL A 118 -0.37 20.78 -13.18
N TYR A 119 -0.76 19.97 -12.19
CA TYR A 119 -2.17 19.65 -11.92
C TYR A 119 -2.78 20.57 -10.86
N GLN A 120 -1.98 21.43 -10.22
CA GLN A 120 -2.42 22.37 -9.18
C GLN A 120 -3.06 21.67 -7.97
N PHE A 121 -2.57 20.47 -7.66
CA PHE A 121 -3.04 19.75 -6.47
C PHE A 121 -2.60 20.49 -5.21
N ASP A 122 -3.50 20.54 -4.24
CA ASP A 122 -3.35 21.19 -2.94
C ASP A 122 -4.15 20.43 -1.84
N ASP A 123 -4.29 21.03 -0.69
CA ASP A 123 -5.04 20.51 0.46
C ASP A 123 -6.58 20.45 0.23
N LYS A 124 -7.09 21.09 -0.82
CA LYS A 124 -8.51 21.07 -1.21
C LYS A 124 -8.80 20.06 -2.32
N THR A 125 -7.78 19.43 -2.87
CA THR A 125 -7.93 18.47 -3.95
C THR A 125 -8.76 17.27 -3.50
N SER A 126 -9.81 16.96 -4.27
CA SER A 126 -10.50 15.66 -4.22
C SER A 126 -10.10 14.84 -5.43
N TYR A 127 -9.45 13.70 -5.19
CA TYR A 127 -8.91 12.84 -6.24
C TYR A 127 -9.67 11.51 -6.30
N LEU A 128 -10.35 11.26 -7.42
CA LEU A 128 -11.00 9.98 -7.69
C LEU A 128 -9.97 8.97 -8.21
N SER A 129 -9.80 7.86 -7.50
CA SER A 129 -8.89 6.77 -7.85
C SER A 129 -9.66 5.51 -8.23
N PRO A 130 -9.95 5.29 -9.53
CA PRO A 130 -10.71 4.14 -10.00
C PRO A 130 -9.86 2.90 -10.26
N ALA A 131 -8.54 3.01 -10.18
CA ALA A 131 -7.62 1.94 -10.52
C ALA A 131 -6.99 1.31 -9.26
N PRO A 132 -6.63 0.00 -9.31
CA PRO A 132 -6.09 -0.71 -8.17
C PRO A 132 -4.77 -0.14 -7.66
N LEU A 133 -4.64 0.00 -6.33
CA LEU A 133 -3.46 0.60 -5.67
C LEU A 133 -2.19 -0.26 -5.72
N TYR A 134 -2.25 -1.51 -6.18
CA TYR A 134 -1.03 -2.30 -6.42
C TYR A 134 -0.32 -1.93 -7.72
N HIS A 135 -0.86 -0.99 -8.51
CA HIS A 135 -0.17 -0.38 -9.66
C HIS A 135 0.50 0.95 -9.27
N ALA A 136 1.62 1.25 -9.92
CA ALA A 136 2.47 2.39 -9.58
C ALA A 136 1.77 3.75 -9.67
N ALA A 137 1.03 4.00 -10.75
CA ALA A 137 0.40 5.31 -10.95
C ALA A 137 -0.71 5.58 -9.90
N PRO A 138 -1.76 4.74 -9.74
CA PRO A 138 -2.80 5.00 -8.77
C PRO A 138 -2.24 5.10 -7.35
N LEU A 139 -1.29 4.23 -6.95
CA LEU A 139 -0.68 4.29 -5.64
C LEU A 139 0.01 5.64 -5.40
N ARG A 140 0.91 6.03 -6.29
CA ARG A 140 1.74 7.23 -6.11
C ARG A 140 0.95 8.52 -6.18
N TYR A 141 -0.08 8.59 -7.04
CA TYR A 141 -0.97 9.76 -7.07
C TYR A 141 -1.79 9.89 -5.78
N ASN A 142 -2.35 8.80 -5.26
CA ASN A 142 -3.03 8.83 -3.96
C ASN A 142 -2.09 9.28 -2.83
N MET A 143 -0.86 8.75 -2.80
CA MET A 143 0.14 9.18 -1.82
C MET A 143 0.46 10.68 -1.93
N ALA A 144 0.63 11.19 -3.15
CA ALA A 144 0.90 12.60 -3.36
C ALA A 144 -0.26 13.50 -2.90
N VAL A 145 -1.50 13.11 -3.18
CA VAL A 145 -2.69 13.83 -2.70
C VAL A 145 -2.74 13.84 -1.16
N GLN A 146 -2.48 12.70 -0.52
CA GLN A 146 -2.43 12.63 0.95
C GLN A 146 -1.30 13.46 1.54
N GLN A 147 -0.12 13.49 0.92
CA GLN A 147 0.99 14.34 1.35
C GLN A 147 0.65 15.83 1.28
N LEU A 148 -0.20 16.24 0.35
CA LEU A 148 -0.69 17.61 0.22
C LEU A 148 -1.84 17.94 1.17
N GLY A 149 -2.40 16.95 1.89
CA GLY A 149 -3.56 17.12 2.76
C GLY A 149 -4.91 17.00 2.06
N GLY A 150 -4.93 16.60 0.78
CA GLY A 150 -6.14 16.41 0.00
C GLY A 150 -6.89 15.11 0.33
N THR A 151 -8.03 14.91 -0.33
CA THR A 151 -8.92 13.76 -0.14
C THR A 151 -8.81 12.77 -1.30
N CYS A 152 -8.61 11.49 -0.99
CA CYS A 152 -8.66 10.41 -1.97
C CYS A 152 -10.00 9.66 -1.87
N ILE A 153 -10.70 9.52 -2.99
CA ILE A 153 -11.91 8.70 -3.14
C ILE A 153 -11.51 7.46 -3.93
N ILE A 154 -11.40 6.32 -3.23
CA ILE A 154 -10.91 5.07 -3.82
C ILE A 154 -12.09 4.18 -4.17
N MET A 155 -12.18 3.75 -5.43
CA MET A 155 -13.16 2.76 -5.87
C MET A 155 -12.57 1.36 -5.70
N GLU A 156 -13.26 0.48 -4.97
CA GLU A 156 -12.86 -0.92 -4.86
C GLU A 156 -12.93 -1.65 -6.19
N ASN A 157 -13.97 -1.37 -6.95
CA ASN A 157 -14.17 -1.87 -8.31
C ASN A 157 -14.57 -0.69 -9.22
N PHE A 158 -14.03 -0.68 -10.43
CA PHE A 158 -14.41 0.33 -11.40
C PHE A 158 -15.82 0.07 -11.92
N ASP A 159 -16.68 1.05 -11.74
CA ASP A 159 -18.02 1.13 -12.36
C ASP A 159 -18.18 2.51 -13.01
N PRO A 160 -18.50 2.57 -14.32
CA PRO A 160 -18.54 3.85 -15.04
C PRO A 160 -19.62 4.82 -14.54
N GLU A 161 -20.78 4.31 -14.15
CA GLU A 161 -21.88 5.15 -13.68
C GLU A 161 -21.55 5.72 -12.30
N THR A 162 -21.03 4.90 -11.40
CA THR A 162 -20.55 5.34 -10.09
C THR A 162 -19.40 6.35 -10.23
N ALA A 163 -18.46 6.11 -11.13
CA ALA A 163 -17.36 7.04 -11.37
C ALA A 163 -17.87 8.42 -11.84
N LEU A 164 -18.83 8.45 -12.76
CA LEU A 164 -19.46 9.69 -13.23
C LEU A 164 -20.28 10.40 -12.13
N ALA A 165 -20.88 9.64 -11.23
CA ALA A 165 -21.64 10.22 -10.12
C ALA A 165 -20.74 10.80 -9.00
N LEU A 166 -19.48 10.39 -8.93
CA LEU A 166 -18.50 10.87 -7.96
C LEU A 166 -17.71 12.10 -8.43
N ILE A 167 -17.80 12.47 -9.70
CA ILE A 167 -17.21 13.68 -10.30
C ILE A 167 -18.17 14.85 -10.16
#